data_874189fb9801ea8e4e5e5ae8d5f2e2e6
#
_entry.id   874189fb9801ea8e4e5e5ae8d5f2e2e6
#
_cell.length_a   1.000
_cell.length_b   1.000
_cell.length_c   1.000
_cell.angle_alpha   90.00
_cell.angle_beta   90.00
_cell.angle_gamma   90.00
#
_symmetry.space_group_name_H-M   'P 1'
#
loop_
_entity.id
_entity.type
_entity.pdbx_description
1 polymer ?
#
loop_
_entity_poly.entity_id
_entity_poly.type
_entity_poly.pdbx_seq_one_letter_code
_entity_poly.pdbx_strand_id
1 'polypeptide(L)'
;MVIAKPGLDGHDRGAKIIARALRDAGMEVIYTGLHQTPEQIVETAIQEDADAVGVSILSGAHMTLVPRIVSGLKENGADDVLVVVGGTIPPDDADELKGAGVAAVFGPGATTGEIVDFLRGAVAV
;
A
#
# COMPACT_ATOMS: atom_id res chain seq x y z
N MET A 1 1.89 -6.75 -7.61
CA MET A 1 1.71 -5.75 -6.52
C MET A 1 1.09 -4.48 -7.07
N VAL A 2 0.17 -3.90 -6.33
CA VAL A 2 -0.50 -2.65 -6.70
C VAL A 2 0.05 -1.53 -5.82
N ILE A 3 0.47 -0.42 -6.43
CA ILE A 3 0.85 0.81 -5.72
C ILE A 3 -0.24 1.84 -5.95
N ALA A 4 -0.83 2.34 -4.88
CA ALA A 4 -2.01 3.17 -4.94
C ALA A 4 -1.86 4.47 -4.15
N LYS A 5 -2.56 5.50 -4.62
CA LYS A 5 -2.70 6.78 -3.92
C LYS A 5 -4.18 7.10 -3.77
N PRO A 6 -4.77 6.74 -2.62
CA PRO A 6 -6.19 6.97 -2.40
C PRO A 6 -6.51 8.43 -2.08
N GLY A 7 -7.75 8.80 -2.30
CA GLY A 7 -8.28 10.10 -1.93
C GLY A 7 -7.79 11.23 -2.83
N LEU A 8 -7.73 12.43 -2.27
CA LEU A 8 -7.41 13.65 -3.01
C LEU A 8 -5.93 14.05 -2.91
N ASP A 9 -5.09 13.17 -2.39
CA ASP A 9 -3.66 13.42 -2.25
C ASP A 9 -3.01 13.49 -3.63
N GLY A 10 -2.43 14.62 -3.98
CA GLY A 10 -1.75 14.84 -5.25
C GLY A 10 -0.24 14.59 -5.23
N HIS A 11 0.31 14.12 -4.11
CA HIS A 11 1.75 13.93 -3.95
C HIS A 11 2.17 12.53 -4.39
N ASP A 12 2.39 12.34 -5.69
CA ASP A 12 2.63 11.01 -6.27
C ASP A 12 4.11 10.64 -6.44
N ARG A 13 5.03 11.56 -6.18
CA ARG A 13 6.46 11.33 -6.41
C ARG A 13 7.01 10.14 -5.61
N GLY A 14 6.66 10.06 -4.33
CA GLY A 14 7.10 8.95 -3.48
C GLY A 14 6.57 7.61 -3.97
N ALA A 15 5.31 7.57 -4.36
CA ALA A 15 4.69 6.35 -4.88
C ALA A 15 5.36 5.88 -6.17
N LYS A 16 5.70 6.81 -7.07
CA LYS A 16 6.39 6.47 -8.32
C LYS A 16 7.79 5.95 -8.09
N ILE A 17 8.52 6.53 -7.14
CA ILE A 17 9.86 6.07 -6.79
C ILE A 17 9.82 4.64 -6.25
N ILE A 18 8.89 4.34 -5.36
CA ILE A 18 8.73 3.00 -4.81
C ILE A 18 8.32 2.01 -5.89
N ALA A 19 7.38 2.39 -6.75
CA ALA A 19 6.94 1.52 -7.86
C ALA A 19 8.13 1.15 -8.75
N ARG A 20 8.97 2.11 -9.08
CA ARG A 20 10.16 1.87 -9.91
C ARG A 20 11.16 0.95 -9.20
N ALA A 21 11.40 1.20 -7.91
CA ALA A 21 12.33 0.37 -7.14
C ALA A 21 11.88 -1.09 -7.07
N LEU A 22 10.57 -1.32 -6.92
CA LEU A 22 10.02 -2.67 -6.89
C LEU A 22 10.12 -3.35 -8.26
N ARG A 23 9.88 -2.62 -9.34
CA ARG A 23 10.07 -3.14 -10.70
C ARG A 23 11.52 -3.52 -10.95
N ASP A 24 12.45 -2.67 -10.55
CA ASP A 24 13.88 -2.91 -10.69
C ASP A 24 14.32 -4.14 -9.89
N ALA A 25 13.60 -4.47 -8.82
CA ALA A 25 13.84 -5.66 -8.01
C ALA A 25 13.20 -6.93 -8.59
N GLY A 26 12.56 -6.84 -9.75
CA GLY A 26 11.97 -7.98 -10.44
C GLY A 26 10.49 -8.24 -10.15
N MET A 27 9.82 -7.34 -9.45
CA MET A 27 8.40 -7.48 -9.14
C MET A 27 7.53 -6.89 -10.24
N GLU A 28 6.37 -7.50 -10.48
CA GLU A 28 5.34 -6.88 -11.30
C GLU A 28 4.63 -5.81 -10.47
N VAL A 29 4.59 -4.59 -10.99
CA VAL A 29 3.99 -3.47 -10.27
C VAL A 29 3.00 -2.75 -11.17
N ILE A 30 1.81 -2.51 -10.61
CA ILE A 30 0.77 -1.71 -11.24
C ILE A 30 0.60 -0.44 -10.40
N TYR A 31 0.85 0.70 -11.02
CA TYR A 31 0.62 1.99 -10.38
C TYR A 31 -0.76 2.50 -10.81
N THR A 32 -1.66 2.69 -9.86
CA THR A 32 -3.05 3.05 -10.15
C THR A 32 -3.25 4.51 -10.56
N GLY A 33 -2.25 5.36 -10.30
CA GLY A 33 -2.41 6.79 -10.48
C GLY A 33 -2.99 7.46 -9.25
N LEU A 34 -3.32 8.75 -9.40
CA LEU A 34 -3.83 9.59 -8.31
C LEU A 34 -5.33 9.41 -8.11
N HIS A 35 -5.82 9.86 -6.96
CA HIS A 35 -7.24 10.04 -6.67
C HIS A 35 -8.08 8.77 -6.72
N GLN A 36 -7.49 7.65 -6.32
CA GLN A 36 -8.21 6.38 -6.30
C GLN A 36 -9.08 6.27 -5.05
N THR A 37 -10.28 5.70 -5.19
CA THR A 37 -11.10 5.35 -4.03
C THR A 37 -10.64 4.00 -3.45
N PRO A 38 -10.90 3.73 -2.17
CA PRO A 38 -10.62 2.41 -1.60
C PRO A 38 -11.23 1.26 -2.41
N GLU A 39 -12.46 1.45 -2.89
CA GLU A 39 -13.16 0.45 -3.70
C GLU A 39 -12.46 0.18 -5.02
N GLN A 40 -11.96 1.23 -5.68
CA GLN A 40 -11.18 1.09 -6.93
C GLN A 40 -9.87 0.36 -6.69
N ILE A 41 -9.21 0.63 -5.57
CA ILE A 41 -7.95 -0.02 -5.21
C ILE A 41 -8.17 -1.52 -4.97
N VAL A 42 -9.21 -1.85 -4.22
CA VAL A 42 -9.59 -3.25 -3.95
C VAL A 42 -9.91 -3.97 -5.25
N GLU A 43 -10.71 -3.36 -6.12
CA GLU A 43 -11.07 -3.94 -7.41
C GLU A 43 -9.83 -4.22 -8.26
N THR A 44 -8.92 -3.27 -8.34
CA THR A 44 -7.67 -3.45 -9.10
C THR A 44 -6.84 -4.60 -8.54
N ALA A 45 -6.70 -4.69 -7.22
CA ALA A 45 -5.94 -5.75 -6.58
C ALA A 45 -6.52 -7.13 -6.88
N ILE A 46 -7.83 -7.25 -6.90
CA ILE A 46 -8.52 -8.50 -7.20
C ILE A 46 -8.38 -8.87 -8.66
N GLN A 47 -8.62 -7.91 -9.57
CA GLN A 47 -8.52 -8.14 -11.01
C GLN A 47 -7.11 -8.56 -11.44
N GLU A 48 -6.09 -8.00 -10.81
CA GLU A 48 -4.70 -8.26 -11.15
C GLU A 48 -4.10 -9.41 -10.32
N ASP A 49 -4.89 -10.04 -9.46
CA ASP A 49 -4.45 -11.12 -8.58
C ASP A 49 -3.18 -10.71 -7.80
N ALA A 50 -3.22 -9.53 -7.20
CA ALA A 50 -2.06 -8.96 -6.56
C ALA A 50 -1.75 -9.66 -5.23
N ASP A 51 -0.47 -9.87 -4.94
CA ASP A 51 -0.01 -10.43 -3.66
C ASP A 51 0.05 -9.36 -2.58
N ALA A 52 0.21 -8.10 -2.97
CA ALA A 52 0.33 -6.99 -2.03
C ALA A 52 -0.20 -5.69 -2.62
N VAL A 53 -0.69 -4.82 -1.75
CA VAL A 53 -1.10 -3.46 -2.07
C VAL A 53 -0.27 -2.50 -1.24
N GLY A 54 0.44 -1.62 -1.92
CA GLY A 54 1.17 -0.53 -1.27
C GLY A 54 0.37 0.76 -1.40
N VAL A 55 0.11 1.42 -0.27
CA VAL A 55 -0.65 2.65 -0.21
C VAL A 55 0.26 3.79 0.21
N SER A 56 0.34 4.84 -0.61
CA SER A 56 1.13 6.03 -0.30
C SER A 56 0.19 7.18 0.04
N ILE A 57 0.27 7.68 1.26
CA ILE A 57 -0.60 8.73 1.77
C ILE A 57 0.23 9.80 2.48
N LEU A 58 0.10 11.06 2.06
CA LEU A 58 0.71 12.22 2.72
C LEU A 58 -0.33 13.20 3.27
N SER A 59 -1.59 12.95 3.04
CA SER A 59 -2.67 13.90 3.34
C SER A 59 -3.27 13.78 4.74
N GLY A 60 -2.84 12.80 5.53
CA GLY A 60 -3.43 12.55 6.85
C GLY A 60 -4.71 11.74 6.84
N ALA A 61 -5.19 11.34 5.67
CA ALA A 61 -6.44 10.58 5.53
C ALA A 61 -6.26 9.06 5.74
N HIS A 62 -5.10 8.64 6.19
CA HIS A 62 -4.74 7.22 6.32
C HIS A 62 -5.69 6.45 7.25
N MET A 63 -6.15 7.06 8.34
CA MET A 63 -7.03 6.38 9.30
C MET A 63 -8.46 6.17 8.77
N THR A 64 -8.85 6.90 7.74
CA THR A 64 -10.16 6.74 7.09
C THR A 64 -10.07 5.79 5.91
N LEU A 65 -9.04 5.93 5.08
CA LEU A 65 -8.95 5.25 3.79
C LEU A 65 -8.36 3.85 3.91
N VAL A 66 -7.31 3.67 4.71
CA VAL A 66 -6.62 2.38 4.79
C VAL A 66 -7.49 1.26 5.39
N PRO A 67 -8.22 1.48 6.50
CA PRO A 67 -9.11 0.44 7.01
C PRO A 67 -10.17 -0.01 6.00
N ARG A 68 -10.65 0.91 5.16
CA ARG A 68 -11.62 0.58 4.11
C ARG A 68 -11.02 -0.33 3.04
N ILE A 69 -9.74 -0.13 2.71
CA ILE A 69 -9.04 -1.01 1.78
C ILE A 69 -8.90 -2.41 2.37
N VAL A 70 -8.46 -2.50 3.63
CA VAL A 70 -8.30 -3.79 4.31
C VAL A 70 -9.63 -4.53 4.40
N SER A 71 -10.69 -3.84 4.83
CA SER A 71 -12.03 -4.43 4.92
C SER A 71 -12.55 -4.88 3.56
N GLY A 72 -12.36 -4.07 2.54
CA GLY A 72 -12.80 -4.42 1.18
C GLY A 72 -12.12 -5.66 0.64
N LEU A 73 -10.83 -5.84 0.91
CA LEU A 73 -10.11 -7.05 0.51
C LEU A 73 -10.66 -8.28 1.24
N LYS A 74 -10.91 -8.18 2.54
CA LYS A 74 -11.49 -9.28 3.32
C LYS A 74 -12.89 -9.66 2.83
N GLU A 75 -13.73 -8.66 2.56
CA GLU A 75 -15.10 -8.89 2.08
C GLU A 75 -15.15 -9.58 0.73
N ASN A 76 -14.10 -9.45 -0.07
CA ASN A 76 -14.00 -10.08 -1.38
C ASN A 76 -13.17 -11.37 -1.36
N GLY A 77 -12.87 -11.91 -0.19
CA GLY A 77 -12.11 -13.15 -0.08
C GLY A 77 -10.63 -13.03 -0.36
N ALA A 78 -10.09 -11.81 -0.35
CA ALA A 78 -8.69 -11.51 -0.65
C ALA A 78 -7.92 -11.14 0.62
N ASP A 79 -8.20 -11.79 1.73
CA ASP A 79 -7.57 -11.49 3.02
C ASP A 79 -6.11 -11.97 3.10
N ASP A 80 -5.63 -12.72 2.12
CA ASP A 80 -4.23 -13.09 1.97
C ASP A 80 -3.39 -12.00 1.27
N VAL A 81 -4.02 -10.95 0.74
CA VAL A 81 -3.29 -9.84 0.13
C VAL A 81 -2.71 -8.96 1.23
N LEU A 82 -1.39 -8.73 1.16
CA LEU A 82 -0.71 -7.87 2.13
C LEU A 82 -0.99 -6.40 1.83
N VAL A 83 -1.26 -5.62 2.88
CA VAL A 83 -1.41 -4.17 2.75
C VAL A 83 -0.25 -3.51 3.49
N VAL A 84 0.51 -2.69 2.79
CA VAL A 84 1.58 -1.88 3.37
C VAL A 84 1.30 -0.41 3.11
N VAL A 85 1.67 0.43 4.06
CA VAL A 85 1.38 1.86 4.01
C VAL A 85 2.67 2.64 4.16
N GLY A 86 2.85 3.63 3.31
CA GLY A 86 3.97 4.56 3.39
C GLY A 86 3.48 6.00 3.45
N GLY A 87 4.20 6.85 4.17
CA GLY A 87 3.89 8.26 4.30
C GLY A 87 4.20 8.79 5.68
N THR A 88 3.70 9.99 5.97
CA THR A 88 3.87 10.62 7.29
C THR A 88 2.76 10.14 8.20
N ILE A 89 3.03 9.08 8.97
CA ILE A 89 2.03 8.44 9.83
C ILE A 89 2.55 8.45 11.26
N PRO A 90 1.80 9.07 12.21
CA PRO A 90 2.18 9.07 13.61
C PRO A 90 2.31 7.64 14.17
N PRO A 91 3.21 7.39 15.13
CA PRO A 91 3.42 6.03 15.67
C PRO A 91 2.17 5.38 16.24
N ASP A 92 1.30 6.14 16.91
CA ASP A 92 0.04 5.62 17.46
C ASP A 92 -0.89 5.15 16.35
N ASP A 93 -0.98 5.93 15.28
CA ASP A 93 -1.79 5.57 14.11
C ASP A 93 -1.20 4.34 13.41
N ALA A 94 0.11 4.24 13.32
CA ALA A 94 0.77 3.08 12.72
C ALA A 94 0.42 1.80 13.49
N ASP A 95 0.41 1.87 14.82
CA ASP A 95 0.03 0.72 15.65
C ASP A 95 -1.43 0.31 15.44
N GLU A 96 -2.33 1.30 15.34
CA GLU A 96 -3.74 1.01 15.05
C GLU A 96 -3.93 0.38 13.67
N LEU A 97 -3.22 0.86 12.66
CA LEU A 97 -3.30 0.30 11.32
C LEU A 97 -2.80 -1.15 11.30
N LYS A 98 -1.73 -1.45 11.98
CA LYS A 98 -1.24 -2.83 12.11
C LYS A 98 -2.26 -3.72 12.81
N GLY A 99 -2.90 -3.22 13.84
CA GLY A 99 -3.99 -3.92 14.52
C GLY A 99 -5.21 -4.15 13.64
N ALA A 100 -5.43 -3.28 12.65
CA ALA A 100 -6.52 -3.41 11.69
C ALA A 100 -6.22 -4.35 10.53
N GLY A 101 -4.99 -4.86 10.41
CA GLY A 101 -4.63 -5.81 9.36
C GLY A 101 -3.55 -5.35 8.39
N VAL A 102 -2.98 -4.17 8.59
CA VAL A 102 -1.86 -3.68 7.78
C VAL A 102 -0.59 -4.44 8.15
N ALA A 103 0.14 -4.96 7.16
CA ALA A 103 1.33 -5.78 7.38
C ALA A 103 2.53 -4.95 7.84
N ALA A 104 2.67 -3.73 7.31
CA ALA A 104 3.77 -2.84 7.70
C ALA A 104 3.42 -1.39 7.39
N VAL A 105 4.02 -0.48 8.16
CA VAL A 105 3.91 0.96 7.96
C VAL A 105 5.32 1.52 7.86
N PHE A 106 5.59 2.27 6.77
CA PHE A 106 6.89 2.89 6.53
C PHE A 106 6.77 4.40 6.63
N GLY A 107 7.54 4.99 7.54
CA GLY A 107 7.59 6.43 7.73
C GLY A 107 8.54 7.12 6.74
N PRO A 108 8.68 8.47 6.83
CA PRO A 108 9.53 9.23 5.91
C PRO A 108 11.01 8.84 5.97
N GLY A 109 11.47 8.26 7.07
CA GLY A 109 12.86 7.82 7.22
C GLY A 109 13.15 6.47 6.61
N ALA A 110 12.16 5.72 6.16
CA ALA A 110 12.37 4.41 5.54
C ALA A 110 12.99 4.59 4.15
N THR A 111 13.98 3.75 3.84
CA THR A 111 14.61 3.77 2.51
C THR A 111 13.82 2.89 1.55
N THR A 112 13.98 3.14 0.25
CA THR A 112 13.40 2.27 -0.77
C THR A 112 13.90 0.84 -0.63
N GLY A 113 15.17 0.65 -0.27
CA GLY A 113 15.76 -0.67 -0.03
C GLY A 113 15.06 -1.43 1.08
N GLU A 114 14.74 -0.77 2.19
CA GLU A 114 14.02 -1.39 3.30
C GLU A 114 12.64 -1.86 2.88
N ILE A 115 11.93 -1.06 2.10
CA ILE A 115 10.60 -1.40 1.61
C ILE A 115 10.66 -2.58 0.65
N VAL A 116 11.60 -2.54 -0.29
CA VAL A 116 11.80 -3.62 -1.26
C VAL A 116 12.14 -4.92 -0.55
N ASP A 117 13.07 -4.88 0.41
CA ASP A 117 13.50 -6.07 1.16
C ASP A 117 12.34 -6.68 1.94
N PHE A 118 11.53 -5.84 2.59
CA PHE A 118 10.35 -6.32 3.32
C PHE A 118 9.39 -7.05 2.38
N LEU A 119 9.07 -6.44 1.24
CA LEU A 119 8.11 -7.01 0.30
C LEU A 119 8.64 -8.29 -0.37
N ARG A 120 9.92 -8.32 -0.71
CA ARG A 120 10.51 -9.54 -1.27
C ARG A 120 10.46 -10.71 -0.30
N GLY A 121 10.68 -10.45 0.97
CA GLY A 121 10.58 -11.48 2.01
C GLY A 121 9.16 -11.91 2.30
N ALA A 122 8.18 -11.00 2.14
CA ALA A 122 6.79 -11.26 2.47
C ALA A 122 6.02 -11.95 1.33
N VAL A 123 6.33 -11.64 0.06
CA VAL A 123 5.60 -12.17 -1.09
C VAL A 123 6.39 -13.19 -1.90
N ALA A 124 7.69 -13.26 -1.71
CA ALA A 124 8.53 -14.26 -2.38
C ALA A 124 8.35 -15.61 -1.67
N VAL A 125 7.71 -16.50 -2.31
CA VAL A 125 7.42 -17.82 -1.76
C VAL A 125 8.28 -18.87 -2.45
#